data_0b49116677fceabca188939a71414071
#
_entry.id   0b49116677fceabca188939a71414071
#
_cell.length_a   1.000
_cell.length_b   1.000
_cell.length_c   1.000
_cell.angle_alpha   90.00
_cell.angle_beta   90.00
_cell.angle_gamma   90.00
#
_symmetry.space_group_name_H-M   'P 1'
#
loop_
_entity.id
_entity.type
_entity.pdbx_description
1 polymer ?
#
loop_
_entity_poly.entity_id
_entity_poly.type
_entity_poly.pdbx_seq_one_letter_code
_entity_poly.pdbx_strand_id
1 'polypeptide(L)'
;MNGLPLATGCAAVAGAAATGAYVGLVTGRLTLDLGIGRRTRPLGPFDLDIAAPRETVYAAAAAPYSDRQPLAMREKVEILERAGQMVLAAHRTAVGSGLTAVTVETVTLDPPNRGFRLLRGPVPQVIETFTFDQTADGTRFTYTGELGTDLWRLGQAWGDLVARSWVHAVRDSMAAIKAESERRAQR
;
A
#
# COMPACT_ATOMS: atom_id res chain seq x y z
N MET A 1 -31.15 -41.26 -22.66
CA MET A 1 -31.60 -40.00 -22.09
C MET A 1 -30.49 -39.51 -21.15
N ASN A 2 -29.54 -38.76 -21.68
CA ASN A 2 -28.33 -38.31 -20.93
C ASN A 2 -28.27 -36.78 -21.02
N GLY A 3 -28.80 -36.11 -20.00
CA GLY A 3 -28.81 -34.67 -19.87
C GLY A 3 -27.97 -34.13 -18.72
N LEU A 4 -26.71 -34.57 -18.52
CA LEU A 4 -25.90 -34.15 -17.37
C LEU A 4 -24.47 -33.63 -17.60
N PRO A 5 -23.92 -33.36 -18.79
CA PRO A 5 -22.56 -32.80 -18.85
C PRO A 5 -22.50 -31.27 -18.99
N LEU A 6 -23.54 -30.58 -19.44
CA LEU A 6 -23.50 -29.13 -19.69
C LEU A 6 -23.48 -28.27 -18.41
N ALA A 7 -24.23 -28.65 -17.37
CA ALA A 7 -24.33 -27.88 -16.13
C ALA A 7 -23.02 -27.96 -15.30
N THR A 8 -22.34 -29.11 -15.32
CA THR A 8 -21.07 -29.28 -14.59
C THR A 8 -19.93 -28.52 -15.26
N GLY A 9 -19.93 -28.42 -16.59
CA GLY A 9 -18.93 -27.63 -17.34
C GLY A 9 -19.07 -26.13 -17.08
N CYS A 10 -20.29 -25.58 -17.07
CA CYS A 10 -20.52 -24.16 -16.79
C CYS A 10 -20.12 -23.76 -15.35
N ALA A 11 -20.40 -24.60 -14.36
CA ALA A 11 -20.03 -24.35 -12.98
C ALA A 11 -18.50 -24.36 -12.77
N ALA A 12 -17.78 -25.27 -13.42
CA ALA A 12 -16.32 -25.34 -13.36
C ALA A 12 -15.65 -24.12 -14.03
N VAL A 13 -16.15 -23.70 -15.18
CA VAL A 13 -15.64 -22.49 -15.89
C VAL A 13 -15.94 -21.22 -15.08
N ALA A 14 -17.12 -21.08 -14.51
CA ALA A 14 -17.48 -19.94 -13.66
C ALA A 14 -16.60 -19.90 -12.40
N GLY A 15 -16.33 -21.03 -11.75
CA GLY A 15 -15.44 -21.15 -10.60
C GLY A 15 -13.99 -20.75 -10.94
N ALA A 16 -13.45 -21.22 -12.07
CA ALA A 16 -12.10 -20.87 -12.51
C ALA A 16 -11.98 -19.38 -12.84
N ALA A 17 -12.98 -18.79 -13.51
CA ALA A 17 -13.00 -17.37 -13.81
C ALA A 17 -13.08 -16.49 -12.54
N ALA A 18 -13.90 -16.87 -11.56
CA ALA A 18 -14.01 -16.17 -10.27
C ALA A 18 -12.70 -16.25 -9.49
N THR A 19 -12.04 -17.42 -9.46
CA THR A 19 -10.73 -17.59 -8.81
C THR A 19 -9.66 -16.74 -9.51
N GLY A 20 -9.62 -16.74 -10.84
CA GLY A 20 -8.70 -15.93 -11.63
C GLY A 20 -8.88 -14.43 -11.39
N ALA A 21 -10.13 -13.95 -11.35
CA ALA A 21 -10.45 -12.56 -11.04
C ALA A 21 -10.01 -12.21 -9.62
N TYR A 22 -10.31 -13.04 -8.63
CA TYR A 22 -9.89 -12.86 -7.25
C TYR A 22 -8.36 -12.74 -7.13
N VAL A 23 -7.62 -13.70 -7.69
CA VAL A 23 -6.14 -13.67 -7.70
C VAL A 23 -5.63 -12.42 -8.42
N GLY A 24 -6.23 -12.04 -9.54
CA GLY A 24 -5.87 -10.82 -10.27
C GLY A 24 -6.05 -9.56 -9.43
N LEU A 25 -7.17 -9.43 -8.71
CA LEU A 25 -7.43 -8.32 -7.80
C LEU A 25 -6.46 -8.32 -6.61
N VAL A 26 -6.33 -9.44 -5.91
CA VAL A 26 -5.46 -9.56 -4.72
C VAL A 26 -4.02 -9.22 -5.07
N THR A 27 -3.53 -9.71 -6.21
CA THR A 27 -2.14 -9.46 -6.65
C THR A 27 -1.92 -8.09 -7.29
N GLY A 28 -2.97 -7.28 -7.47
CA GLY A 28 -2.89 -5.99 -8.16
C GLY A 28 -2.62 -6.09 -9.67
N ARG A 29 -2.74 -7.30 -10.26
CA ARG A 29 -2.68 -7.48 -11.73
C ARG A 29 -3.93 -6.94 -12.42
N LEU A 30 -5.06 -7.01 -11.74
CA LEU A 30 -6.33 -6.43 -12.15
C LEU A 30 -6.69 -5.31 -11.17
N THR A 31 -6.97 -4.12 -11.69
CA THR A 31 -7.53 -3.00 -10.94
C THR A 31 -8.88 -2.65 -11.55
N LEU A 32 -9.93 -2.65 -10.74
CA LEU A 32 -11.26 -2.22 -11.16
C LEU A 32 -11.41 -0.73 -10.82
N ASP A 33 -11.22 0.11 -11.82
CA ASP A 33 -11.43 1.57 -11.74
C ASP A 33 -12.55 1.95 -12.73
N LEU A 34 -13.79 1.83 -12.30
CA LEU A 34 -14.98 2.07 -13.11
C LEU A 34 -15.55 3.48 -12.90
N GLY A 35 -15.16 4.15 -11.84
CA GLY A 35 -15.71 5.44 -11.44
C GLY A 35 -17.18 5.42 -11.03
N ILE A 36 -17.79 4.23 -10.85
CA ILE A 36 -19.22 4.06 -10.59
C ILE A 36 -19.47 3.66 -9.15
N GLY A 37 -20.28 4.44 -8.43
CA GLY A 37 -20.65 4.15 -7.04
C GLY A 37 -19.44 4.13 -6.11
N ARG A 38 -18.44 4.98 -6.40
CA ARG A 38 -17.24 5.10 -5.58
C ARG A 38 -17.59 5.48 -4.15
N ARG A 39 -17.01 4.77 -3.23
CA ARG A 39 -17.07 5.06 -1.81
C ARG A 39 -15.68 5.06 -1.24
N THR A 40 -15.38 6.03 -0.40
CA THR A 40 -14.11 6.15 0.29
C THR A 40 -14.25 5.83 1.77
N ARG A 41 -13.15 5.45 2.37
CA ARG A 41 -13.01 5.22 3.80
C ARG A 41 -11.67 5.73 4.30
N PRO A 42 -11.58 6.25 5.52
CA PRO A 42 -10.31 6.66 6.09
C PRO A 42 -9.43 5.44 6.41
N LEU A 43 -8.12 5.64 6.27
CA LEU A 43 -7.05 4.78 6.75
C LEU A 43 -6.26 5.58 7.80
N GLY A 44 -6.56 5.37 9.07
CA GLY A 44 -5.98 6.16 10.16
C GLY A 44 -6.92 7.28 10.66
N PRO A 45 -6.41 8.33 11.37
CA PRO A 45 -4.97 8.59 11.59
C PRO A 45 -4.28 7.58 12.50
N PHE A 46 -2.94 7.45 12.34
CA PHE A 46 -2.07 6.72 13.25
C PHE A 46 -0.89 7.62 13.61
N ASP A 47 -0.62 7.77 14.90
CA ASP A 47 0.49 8.54 15.43
C ASP A 47 1.51 7.63 16.10
N LEU A 48 2.80 7.98 15.96
CA LEU A 48 3.91 7.28 16.55
C LEU A 48 5.00 8.28 16.97
N ASP A 49 5.31 8.36 18.26
CA ASP A 49 6.42 9.15 18.76
C ASP A 49 7.74 8.37 18.62
N ILE A 50 8.77 9.03 18.10
CA ILE A 50 10.07 8.47 17.75
C ILE A 50 11.15 9.31 18.44
N ALA A 51 11.98 8.70 19.26
CA ALA A 51 13.09 9.34 19.95
C ALA A 51 14.31 9.57 19.01
N ALA A 52 14.08 10.34 17.95
CA ALA A 52 15.10 10.71 16.97
C ALA A 52 14.75 12.06 16.32
N PRO A 53 15.75 12.84 15.86
CA PRO A 53 15.54 14.07 15.13
C PRO A 53 14.70 13.84 13.86
N ARG A 54 13.86 14.81 13.51
CA ARG A 54 12.96 14.75 12.35
C ARG A 54 13.68 14.38 11.05
N GLU A 55 14.84 14.97 10.80
CA GLU A 55 15.64 14.70 9.60
C GLU A 55 16.09 13.25 9.53
N THR A 56 16.42 12.64 10.67
CA THR A 56 16.79 11.21 10.77
C THR A 56 15.59 10.32 10.46
N VAL A 57 14.42 10.66 11.00
CA VAL A 57 13.16 9.91 10.77
C VAL A 57 12.75 10.01 9.30
N TYR A 58 12.76 11.23 8.75
CA TYR A 58 12.46 11.44 7.34
C TYR A 58 13.43 10.67 6.42
N ALA A 59 14.74 10.74 6.69
CA ALA A 59 15.75 10.02 5.92
C ALA A 59 15.57 8.50 6.00
N ALA A 60 15.16 7.96 7.14
CA ALA A 60 14.83 6.53 7.27
C ALA A 60 13.58 6.17 6.44
N ALA A 61 12.55 7.01 6.51
CA ALA A 61 11.32 6.82 5.76
C ALA A 61 11.51 6.97 4.23
N ALA A 62 12.40 7.87 3.78
CA ALA A 62 12.72 8.08 2.37
C ALA A 62 13.74 7.08 1.80
N ALA A 63 14.45 6.33 2.63
CA ALA A 63 15.52 5.42 2.23
C ALA A 63 15.13 4.41 1.13
N PRO A 64 13.92 3.82 1.11
CA PRO A 64 13.49 2.93 0.03
C PRO A 64 13.45 3.58 -1.35
N TYR A 65 13.38 4.92 -1.39
CA TYR A 65 13.25 5.72 -2.63
C TYR A 65 14.53 6.49 -2.96
N SER A 66 15.62 6.29 -2.21
CA SER A 66 16.90 6.94 -2.46
C SER A 66 17.65 6.29 -3.62
N ASP A 67 18.64 7.01 -4.19
CA ASP A 67 19.53 6.47 -5.23
C ASP A 67 20.37 5.30 -4.70
N ARG A 68 20.68 5.31 -3.40
CA ARG A 68 21.38 4.25 -2.69
C ARG A 68 20.43 3.44 -1.85
N GLN A 69 19.39 2.89 -2.50
CA GLN A 69 18.40 2.06 -1.84
C GLN A 69 19.06 0.89 -1.08
N PRO A 70 18.68 0.66 0.20
CA PRO A 70 19.17 -0.48 0.97
C PRO A 70 18.85 -1.82 0.28
N LEU A 71 19.78 -2.76 0.28
CA LEU A 71 19.62 -4.05 -0.42
C LEU A 71 18.34 -4.77 0.00
N ALA A 72 18.02 -4.80 1.30
CA ALA A 72 16.81 -5.42 1.85
C ALA A 72 15.50 -4.75 1.35
N MET A 73 15.55 -3.53 0.83
CA MET A 73 14.39 -2.84 0.27
C MET A 73 14.20 -3.10 -1.22
N ARG A 74 15.24 -3.49 -1.96
CA ARG A 74 15.17 -3.71 -3.42
C ARG A 74 14.20 -4.82 -3.82
N GLU A 75 14.01 -5.82 -2.96
CA GLU A 75 13.03 -6.88 -3.19
C GLU A 75 11.58 -6.41 -2.96
N LYS A 76 11.40 -5.42 -2.09
CA LYS A 76 10.09 -4.89 -1.70
C LYS A 76 9.65 -3.69 -2.52
N VAL A 77 10.60 -2.84 -2.94
CA VAL A 77 10.35 -1.59 -3.64
C VAL A 77 11.25 -1.52 -4.87
N GLU A 78 10.65 -1.47 -6.04
CA GLU A 78 11.32 -1.27 -7.32
C GLU A 78 11.03 0.15 -7.80
N ILE A 79 12.08 0.93 -8.07
CA ILE A 79 11.96 2.27 -8.64
C ILE A 79 11.80 2.12 -10.15
N LEU A 80 10.67 2.57 -10.67
CA LEU A 80 10.36 2.55 -12.10
C LEU A 80 10.81 3.83 -12.80
N GLU A 81 10.61 4.99 -12.15
CA GLU A 81 10.95 6.31 -12.71
C GLU A 81 11.19 7.33 -11.60
N ARG A 82 11.94 8.40 -11.92
CA ARG A 82 12.18 9.57 -11.05
C ARG A 82 11.96 10.85 -11.83
N ALA A 83 11.25 11.80 -11.22
CA ALA A 83 10.99 13.12 -11.76
C ALA A 83 11.06 14.16 -10.63
N GLY A 84 12.24 14.73 -10.39
CA GLY A 84 12.44 15.66 -9.29
C GLY A 84 12.17 15.02 -7.93
N GLN A 85 11.19 15.55 -7.19
CA GLN A 85 10.76 15.02 -5.88
C GLN A 85 9.73 13.87 -6.00
N MET A 86 9.32 13.51 -7.21
CA MET A 86 8.37 12.44 -7.43
C MET A 86 9.08 11.17 -7.90
N VAL A 87 8.68 10.05 -7.33
CA VAL A 87 9.16 8.72 -7.66
C VAL A 87 7.98 7.85 -8.05
N LEU A 88 8.05 7.19 -9.19
CA LEU A 88 7.15 6.10 -9.55
C LEU A 88 7.77 4.79 -9.06
N ALA A 89 7.08 4.08 -8.20
CA ALA A 89 7.59 2.85 -7.60
C ALA A 89 6.57 1.72 -7.63
N ALA A 90 7.06 0.49 -7.76
CA ALA A 90 6.27 -0.72 -7.55
C ALA A 90 6.62 -1.31 -6.17
N HIS A 91 5.59 -1.53 -5.35
CA HIS A 91 5.75 -2.15 -4.04
C HIS A 91 5.26 -3.61 -4.07
N ARG A 92 5.98 -4.49 -3.41
CA ARG A 92 5.65 -5.91 -3.27
C ARG A 92 5.35 -6.22 -1.82
N THR A 93 4.11 -6.61 -1.53
CA THR A 93 3.63 -6.92 -0.18
C THR A 93 3.08 -8.33 -0.13
N ALA A 94 3.57 -9.16 0.77
CA ALA A 94 2.99 -10.48 1.01
C ALA A 94 1.59 -10.33 1.63
N VAL A 95 0.59 -10.97 1.03
CA VAL A 95 -0.82 -10.85 1.47
C VAL A 95 -1.43 -12.16 1.96
N GLY A 96 -0.59 -13.14 2.25
CA GLY A 96 -0.99 -14.47 2.72
C GLY A 96 -1.17 -15.47 1.59
N SER A 97 -1.35 -16.74 1.94
CA SER A 97 -1.54 -17.87 1.01
C SER A 97 -0.48 -17.95 -0.12
N GLY A 98 0.74 -17.47 0.14
CA GLY A 98 1.82 -17.43 -0.85
C GLY A 98 1.62 -16.37 -1.96
N LEU A 99 0.62 -15.51 -1.84
CA LEU A 99 0.37 -14.43 -2.80
C LEU A 99 1.15 -13.16 -2.42
N THR A 100 1.58 -12.44 -3.45
CA THR A 100 2.21 -11.13 -3.31
C THR A 100 1.36 -10.11 -4.06
N ALA A 101 0.89 -9.09 -3.36
CA ALA A 101 0.29 -7.92 -3.98
C ALA A 101 1.39 -7.02 -4.55
N VAL A 102 1.15 -6.52 -5.76
CA VAL A 102 2.00 -5.52 -6.39
C VAL A 102 1.19 -4.24 -6.58
N THR A 103 1.59 -3.17 -5.91
CA THR A 103 1.03 -1.84 -6.12
C THR A 103 2.01 -0.97 -6.90
N VAL A 104 1.49 -0.12 -7.78
CA VAL A 104 2.29 0.92 -8.44
C VAL A 104 1.78 2.25 -7.93
N GLU A 105 2.69 3.07 -7.44
CA GLU A 105 2.38 4.30 -6.71
C GLU A 105 3.29 5.44 -7.14
N THR A 106 2.75 6.64 -7.20
CA THR A 106 3.56 7.85 -7.16
C THR A 106 3.86 8.20 -5.71
N VAL A 107 5.12 8.43 -5.42
CA VAL A 107 5.62 8.86 -4.11
C VAL A 107 6.19 10.27 -4.25
N THR A 108 5.63 11.22 -3.52
CA THR A 108 6.14 12.59 -3.47
C THR A 108 7.00 12.75 -2.22
N LEU A 109 8.26 13.12 -2.43
CA LEU A 109 9.26 13.36 -1.39
C LEU A 109 9.40 14.87 -1.16
N ASP A 110 8.51 15.47 -0.39
CA ASP A 110 8.48 16.91 -0.07
C ASP A 110 8.74 17.10 1.43
N PRO A 111 10.00 17.23 1.85
CA PRO A 111 10.33 17.35 3.28
C PRO A 111 9.64 18.57 3.93
N PRO A 112 9.03 18.40 5.13
CA PRO A 112 9.09 17.25 6.02
C PRO A 112 8.01 16.18 5.75
N ASN A 113 7.28 16.27 4.67
CA ASN A 113 6.16 15.39 4.37
C ASN A 113 6.48 14.39 3.24
N ARG A 114 5.66 13.37 3.15
CA ARG A 114 5.71 12.39 2.08
C ARG A 114 4.30 11.95 1.70
N GLY A 115 3.96 12.05 0.43
CA GLY A 115 2.67 11.64 -0.09
C GLY A 115 2.78 10.39 -0.96
N PHE A 116 1.71 9.60 -0.98
CA PHE A 116 1.54 8.46 -1.88
C PHE A 116 0.20 8.54 -2.59
N ARG A 117 0.21 8.15 -3.85
CA ARG A 117 -1.02 7.93 -4.62
C ARG A 117 -0.91 6.63 -5.38
N LEU A 118 -1.85 5.74 -5.14
CA LEU A 118 -1.98 4.49 -5.88
C LEU A 118 -2.38 4.76 -7.34
N LEU A 119 -1.65 4.16 -8.27
CA LEU A 119 -1.97 4.15 -9.71
C LEU A 119 -2.49 2.80 -10.17
N ARG A 120 -1.99 1.72 -9.56
CA ARG A 120 -2.41 0.34 -9.85
C ARG A 120 -2.27 -0.53 -8.61
N GLY A 121 -3.28 -1.32 -8.32
CA GLY A 121 -3.30 -2.21 -7.17
C GLY A 121 -4.63 -2.92 -6.98
N PRO A 122 -4.87 -3.51 -5.81
CA PRO A 122 -6.09 -4.26 -5.52
C PRO A 122 -7.36 -3.39 -5.41
N VAL A 123 -7.20 -2.07 -5.33
CA VAL A 123 -8.29 -1.08 -5.30
C VAL A 123 -7.98 0.07 -6.25
N PRO A 124 -8.96 0.82 -6.74
CA PRO A 124 -8.75 1.90 -7.70
C PRO A 124 -8.12 3.16 -7.10
N GLN A 125 -8.23 3.36 -5.79
CA GLN A 125 -7.74 4.57 -5.15
C GLN A 125 -7.18 4.28 -3.76
N VAL A 126 -5.95 4.74 -3.52
CA VAL A 126 -5.43 5.01 -2.19
C VAL A 126 -4.63 6.30 -2.28
N ILE A 127 -4.83 7.19 -1.32
CA ILE A 127 -4.07 8.43 -1.14
C ILE A 127 -3.61 8.45 0.31
N GLU A 128 -2.32 8.66 0.52
CA GLU A 128 -1.72 8.62 1.85
C GLU A 128 -0.78 9.80 2.05
N THR A 129 -0.69 10.25 3.29
CA THR A 129 0.24 11.29 3.71
C THR A 129 0.93 10.87 5.00
N PHE A 130 2.23 11.03 5.03
CA PHE A 130 3.07 10.87 6.19
C PHE A 130 3.64 12.24 6.56
N THR A 131 3.39 12.69 7.79
CA THR A 131 3.94 13.93 8.32
C THR A 131 4.92 13.64 9.45
N PHE A 132 5.95 14.46 9.56
CA PHE A 132 7.01 14.32 10.55
C PHE A 132 7.20 15.64 11.26
N ASP A 133 6.61 15.78 12.45
CA ASP A 133 6.63 17.00 13.24
C ASP A 133 7.67 16.91 14.34
N GLN A 134 8.54 17.92 14.44
CA GLN A 134 9.52 17.99 15.52
C GLN A 134 8.82 18.21 16.86
N THR A 135 9.20 17.43 17.88
CA THR A 135 8.76 17.57 19.26
C THR A 135 9.95 17.85 20.19
N ALA A 136 9.69 18.13 21.46
CA ALA A 136 10.76 18.34 22.44
C ALA A 136 11.65 17.10 22.61
N ASP A 137 11.04 15.89 22.53
CA ASP A 137 11.71 14.63 22.81
C ASP A 137 12.05 13.82 21.53
N GLY A 138 11.83 14.40 20.34
CA GLY A 138 12.09 13.73 19.07
C GLY A 138 11.15 14.13 17.96
N THR A 139 10.46 13.16 17.35
CA THR A 139 9.57 13.39 16.20
C THR A 139 8.25 12.68 16.40
N ARG A 140 7.15 13.38 16.16
CA ARG A 140 5.83 12.77 15.95
C ARG A 140 5.66 12.42 14.50
N PHE A 141 5.47 11.16 14.24
CA PHE A 141 5.22 10.59 12.92
C PHE A 141 3.73 10.27 12.79
N THR A 142 3.03 11.00 11.93
CA THR A 142 1.59 10.83 11.70
C THR A 142 1.35 10.27 10.31
N TYR A 143 0.51 9.26 10.22
CA TYR A 143 -0.03 8.71 8.97
C TYR A 143 -1.51 9.04 8.85
N THR A 144 -1.91 9.52 7.69
CA THR A 144 -3.32 9.66 7.28
C THR A 144 -3.49 9.08 5.87
N GLY A 145 -4.63 8.48 5.62
CA GLY A 145 -4.91 7.94 4.30
C GLY A 145 -6.40 7.82 4.02
N GLU A 146 -6.71 7.61 2.75
CA GLU A 146 -8.04 7.31 2.24
C GLU A 146 -7.96 6.20 1.21
N LEU A 147 -8.87 5.22 1.30
CA LEU A 147 -9.04 4.13 0.36
C LEU A 147 -10.41 4.23 -0.31
N GLY A 148 -10.45 4.18 -1.65
CA GLY A 148 -11.67 4.20 -2.44
C GLY A 148 -11.89 2.89 -3.18
N THR A 149 -13.16 2.49 -3.29
CA THR A 149 -13.62 1.35 -4.09
C THR A 149 -14.89 1.70 -4.85
N ASP A 150 -15.05 1.11 -6.03
CA ASP A 150 -16.24 1.27 -6.87
C ASP A 150 -17.30 0.21 -6.53
N LEU A 151 -18.47 0.28 -7.19
CA LEU A 151 -19.58 -0.69 -7.06
C LEU A 151 -20.27 -0.68 -5.69
N TRP A 152 -20.47 0.50 -5.11
CA TRP A 152 -21.26 0.73 -3.88
C TRP A 152 -20.90 -0.25 -2.74
N ARG A 153 -21.89 -0.99 -2.22
CA ARG A 153 -21.73 -1.93 -1.08
C ARG A 153 -20.84 -3.13 -1.42
N LEU A 154 -20.87 -3.59 -2.67
CA LEU A 154 -20.01 -4.70 -3.10
C LEU A 154 -18.53 -4.32 -3.02
N GLY A 155 -18.20 -3.15 -3.56
CA GLY A 155 -16.84 -2.62 -3.46
C GLY A 155 -16.43 -2.29 -2.03
N GLN A 156 -17.36 -1.84 -1.17
CA GLN A 156 -17.05 -1.62 0.25
C GLN A 156 -16.59 -2.91 0.94
N ALA A 157 -17.28 -4.04 0.72
CA ALA A 157 -16.88 -5.32 1.31
C ALA A 157 -15.45 -5.73 0.87
N TRP A 158 -15.12 -5.52 -0.41
CA TRP A 158 -13.76 -5.70 -0.91
C TRP A 158 -12.77 -4.72 -0.28
N GLY A 159 -13.13 -3.43 -0.22
CA GLY A 159 -12.32 -2.38 0.41
C GLY A 159 -12.06 -2.65 1.88
N ASP A 160 -13.01 -3.23 2.63
CA ASP A 160 -12.84 -3.60 4.02
C ASP A 160 -11.80 -4.72 4.20
N LEU A 161 -11.74 -5.66 3.27
CA LEU A 161 -10.74 -6.71 3.26
C LEU A 161 -9.35 -6.15 2.97
N VAL A 162 -9.24 -5.34 1.90
CA VAL A 162 -7.96 -4.71 1.49
C VAL A 162 -7.46 -3.76 2.57
N ALA A 163 -8.33 -2.93 3.16
CA ALA A 163 -7.96 -1.95 4.18
C ALA A 163 -7.35 -2.60 5.43
N ARG A 164 -7.81 -3.78 5.85
CA ARG A 164 -7.21 -4.50 6.98
C ARG A 164 -5.75 -4.86 6.71
N SER A 165 -5.48 -5.43 5.54
CA SER A 165 -4.11 -5.78 5.14
C SER A 165 -3.25 -4.53 4.93
N TRP A 166 -3.84 -3.46 4.37
CA TRP A 166 -3.16 -2.19 4.14
C TRP A 166 -2.71 -1.54 5.46
N VAL A 167 -3.64 -1.41 6.40
CA VAL A 167 -3.36 -0.84 7.74
C VAL A 167 -2.28 -1.64 8.47
N HIS A 168 -2.29 -2.96 8.35
CA HIS A 168 -1.25 -3.81 8.94
C HIS A 168 0.12 -3.49 8.33
N ALA A 169 0.22 -3.46 7.00
CA ALA A 169 1.47 -3.13 6.30
C ALA A 169 1.98 -1.71 6.62
N VAL A 170 1.08 -0.74 6.74
CA VAL A 170 1.43 0.64 7.15
C VAL A 170 2.01 0.65 8.56
N ARG A 171 1.36 0.00 9.52
CA ARG A 171 1.84 -0.05 10.91
C ARG A 171 3.20 -0.74 11.03
N ASP A 172 3.41 -1.83 10.30
CA ASP A 172 4.70 -2.52 10.26
C ASP A 172 5.79 -1.61 9.67
N SER A 173 5.46 -0.85 8.63
CA SER A 173 6.37 0.13 8.04
C SER A 173 6.72 1.26 9.01
N MET A 174 5.72 1.80 9.72
CA MET A 174 5.93 2.83 10.74
C MET A 174 6.83 2.32 11.89
N ALA A 175 6.59 1.09 12.36
CA ALA A 175 7.41 0.47 13.40
C ALA A 175 8.86 0.25 12.93
N ALA A 176 9.06 -0.19 11.68
CA ALA A 176 10.39 -0.37 11.10
C ALA A 176 11.14 0.97 10.95
N ILE A 177 10.44 2.04 10.52
CA ILE A 177 11.01 3.39 10.44
C ILE A 177 11.42 3.87 11.84
N LYS A 178 10.57 3.66 12.86
CA LYS A 178 10.91 4.01 14.26
C LYS A 178 12.19 3.30 14.72
N ALA A 179 12.23 1.99 14.62
CA ALA A 179 13.37 1.20 15.05
C ALA A 179 14.68 1.61 14.36
N GLU A 180 14.62 1.85 13.05
CA GLU A 180 15.80 2.29 12.30
C GLU A 180 16.23 3.71 12.66
N SER A 181 15.29 4.62 12.88
CA SER A 181 15.57 6.02 13.23
C SER A 181 16.22 6.13 14.61
N GLU A 182 15.67 5.43 15.60
CA GLU A 182 16.22 5.41 16.96
C GLU A 182 17.61 4.75 17.00
N ARG A 183 17.82 3.69 16.22
CA ARG A 183 19.15 3.07 16.07
C ARG A 183 20.19 4.01 15.44
N ARG A 184 19.78 4.87 14.50
CA ARG A 184 20.67 5.88 13.88
C ARG A 184 20.98 7.02 14.83
N ALA A 185 20.02 7.44 15.65
CA ALA A 185 20.20 8.53 16.61
C ALA A 185 21.11 8.17 17.79
N GLN A 186 21.35 6.88 18.05
CA GLN A 186 22.26 6.38 19.09
C GLN A 186 23.73 6.24 18.64
N ARG A 187 24.03 6.50 17.37
CA ARG A 187 25.39 6.40 16.79
C ARG A 187 26.11 7.73 16.74
#